data_eb973782f4ade2cc5c46cf1532effdb9
#
_entry.id   eb973782f4ade2cc5c46cf1532effdb9
#
_cell.length_a   1.000
_cell.length_b   1.000
_cell.length_c   1.000
_cell.angle_alpha   90.00
_cell.angle_beta   90.00
_cell.angle_gamma   90.00
#
_symmetry.space_group_name_H-M   'P 1'
#
loop_
_entity.id
_entity.type
_entity.pdbx_description
1 polymer ?
#
loop_
_entity_poly.entity_id
_entity_poly.type
_entity_poly.pdbx_seq_one_letter_code
_entity_poly.pdbx_strand_id
1 'polypeptide(L)'
;KMFVHAESLINEFPLPGSESDSEYDKRLVAFLRIGDDVDDNFYQIEVPLKPTSFNQSESSRFSSEDVWNTDENSIDFDIEKLLRIKLKIIEDKINISETIYFDEDLNLIDEFSPISSLPGEKKYKFSIKGNPSLARIRTISLGLKNPSTNIGDNLSGEVWFNELRLSDIKLEGGWAAVGNIDANFADFADISFSGRISSSGFGSIDKSPNEVNNDNYSQYNFISNVNAGQILPPKWGCLLYTSD
;
A
#
# COMPACT_ATOMS: atom_id res chain seq x y z
N LYS A 1 -9.36 0.07 4.13
CA LYS A 1 -10.76 -0.37 4.16
C LYS A 1 -11.69 0.80 4.44
N MET A 2 -12.82 0.86 3.72
CA MET A 2 -13.88 1.85 3.90
C MET A 2 -15.21 1.24 3.47
N PHE A 3 -16.28 1.56 4.16
CA PHE A 3 -17.63 1.18 3.75
C PHE A 3 -18.33 2.38 3.08
N VAL A 4 -19.18 2.07 2.11
CA VAL A 4 -19.95 3.06 1.38
C VAL A 4 -21.42 2.65 1.43
N HIS A 5 -22.30 3.55 1.81
CA HIS A 5 -23.74 3.32 1.75
C HIS A 5 -24.34 4.17 0.64
N ALA A 6 -25.15 3.58 -0.17
CA ALA A 6 -25.90 4.26 -1.23
C ALA A 6 -27.40 3.99 -1.07
N GLU A 7 -28.20 5.02 -1.12
CA GLU A 7 -29.64 4.94 -1.01
C GLU A 7 -30.33 5.72 -2.13
N SER A 8 -31.37 5.15 -2.69
CA SER A 8 -32.22 5.84 -3.67
C SER A 8 -33.25 6.73 -2.96
N LEU A 9 -33.33 7.99 -3.34
CA LEU A 9 -34.35 8.91 -2.85
C LEU A 9 -35.72 8.72 -3.52
N ILE A 10 -35.75 8.13 -4.69
CA ILE A 10 -36.95 7.86 -5.46
C ILE A 10 -36.76 6.42 -5.99
N ASN A 11 -37.79 5.60 -6.04
CA ASN A 11 -37.74 4.21 -6.55
C ASN A 11 -37.14 4.08 -7.98
N GLU A 12 -36.09 4.83 -8.28
CA GLU A 12 -35.38 4.85 -9.56
C GLU A 12 -34.35 3.73 -9.68
N PHE A 13 -33.84 3.23 -8.54
CA PHE A 13 -33.02 2.05 -8.54
C PHE A 13 -33.89 0.80 -8.48
N PRO A 14 -33.64 -0.20 -9.33
CA PRO A 14 -34.36 -1.45 -9.24
C PRO A 14 -34.16 -2.08 -7.85
N LEU A 15 -35.20 -2.76 -7.40
CA LEU A 15 -35.15 -3.50 -6.14
C LEU A 15 -34.02 -4.54 -6.21
N PRO A 16 -33.23 -4.73 -5.13
CA PRO A 16 -32.23 -5.78 -5.08
C PRO A 16 -32.83 -7.13 -5.47
N GLY A 17 -32.26 -7.76 -6.49
CA GLY A 17 -32.72 -9.05 -7.05
C GLY A 17 -33.69 -8.96 -8.21
N SER A 18 -34.09 -7.78 -8.67
CA SER A 18 -34.97 -7.61 -9.84
C SER A 18 -34.24 -7.37 -11.15
N GLU A 19 -32.99 -6.95 -11.11
CA GLU A 19 -32.13 -6.75 -12.28
C GLU A 19 -30.78 -7.49 -12.14
N SER A 20 -30.12 -7.75 -13.24
CA SER A 20 -28.80 -8.36 -13.23
C SER A 20 -27.78 -7.40 -12.59
N ASP A 21 -26.86 -7.93 -11.81
CA ASP A 21 -25.77 -7.18 -11.16
C ASP A 21 -25.02 -6.25 -12.14
N SER A 22 -25.03 -6.58 -13.43
CA SER A 22 -24.43 -5.80 -14.51
C SER A 22 -25.02 -4.40 -14.73
N GLU A 23 -26.19 -4.11 -14.24
CA GLU A 23 -26.80 -2.78 -14.43
C GLU A 23 -26.33 -1.76 -13.40
N TYR A 24 -25.97 -2.20 -12.18
CA TYR A 24 -25.44 -1.30 -11.14
C TYR A 24 -24.08 -0.74 -11.53
N ASP A 25 -23.20 -1.56 -12.13
CA ASP A 25 -21.88 -1.13 -12.64
C ASP A 25 -21.96 0.01 -13.64
N LYS A 26 -23.12 0.14 -14.29
CA LYS A 26 -23.33 1.14 -15.36
C LYS A 26 -23.91 2.44 -14.84
N ARG A 27 -24.35 2.47 -13.57
CA ARG A 27 -25.12 3.62 -13.06
C ARG A 27 -24.44 4.37 -11.93
N LEU A 28 -23.85 3.67 -10.97
CA LEU A 28 -23.28 4.32 -9.79
C LEU A 28 -21.98 3.64 -9.38
N VAL A 29 -20.88 4.37 -9.46
CA VAL A 29 -19.57 3.91 -9.06
C VAL A 29 -18.98 4.87 -8.05
N ALA A 30 -18.57 4.36 -6.89
CA ALA A 30 -17.74 5.11 -5.96
C ALA A 30 -16.28 4.99 -6.35
N PHE A 31 -15.51 6.04 -6.12
CA PHE A 31 -14.07 5.99 -6.30
C PHE A 31 -13.32 6.57 -5.12
N LEU A 32 -12.19 5.98 -4.83
CA LEU A 32 -11.14 6.50 -3.97
C LEU A 32 -9.93 6.86 -4.84
N ARG A 33 -9.51 8.12 -4.81
CA ARG A 33 -8.32 8.61 -5.52
C ARG A 33 -7.27 9.04 -4.50
N ILE A 34 -6.05 8.56 -4.66
CA ILE A 34 -4.91 8.86 -3.79
C ILE A 34 -3.67 9.17 -4.62
N GLY A 35 -2.95 10.21 -4.25
CA GLY A 35 -1.74 10.59 -4.99
C GLY A 35 -1.12 11.91 -4.57
N ASP A 36 -0.33 12.46 -5.45
CA ASP A 36 0.29 13.77 -5.27
C ASP A 36 -0.72 14.91 -5.55
N ASP A 37 -1.62 14.68 -6.49
CA ASP A 37 -2.71 15.61 -6.86
C ASP A 37 -3.95 14.82 -7.36
N VAL A 38 -5.02 15.54 -7.71
CA VAL A 38 -6.29 14.92 -8.14
C VAL A 38 -6.42 14.77 -9.65
N ASP A 39 -5.57 15.41 -10.44
CA ASP A 39 -5.76 15.56 -11.88
C ASP A 39 -4.73 14.80 -12.71
N ASP A 40 -3.45 14.81 -12.31
CA ASP A 40 -2.35 14.34 -13.12
C ASP A 40 -1.52 13.21 -12.50
N ASN A 41 -1.45 13.11 -11.15
CA ASN A 41 -0.59 12.12 -10.48
C ASN A 41 -1.35 11.40 -9.38
N PHE A 42 -2.11 10.38 -9.76
CA PHE A 42 -2.95 9.64 -8.83
C PHE A 42 -3.09 8.16 -9.18
N TYR A 43 -3.43 7.37 -8.16
CA TYR A 43 -4.09 6.07 -8.27
C TYR A 43 -5.56 6.27 -7.98
N GLN A 44 -6.42 5.54 -8.66
CA GLN A 44 -7.86 5.54 -8.39
C GLN A 44 -8.36 4.10 -8.33
N ILE A 45 -9.20 3.84 -7.35
CA ILE A 45 -9.88 2.58 -7.13
C ILE A 45 -11.36 2.84 -7.28
N GLU A 46 -12.02 2.13 -8.19
CA GLU A 46 -13.44 2.22 -8.46
C GLU A 46 -14.16 0.97 -7.97
N VAL A 47 -15.32 1.15 -7.36
CA VAL A 47 -16.22 0.07 -6.95
C VAL A 47 -17.65 0.42 -7.35
N PRO A 48 -18.38 -0.47 -8.06
CA PRO A 48 -19.79 -0.28 -8.31
C PRO A 48 -20.57 -0.40 -7.01
N LEU A 49 -21.54 0.47 -6.82
CA LEU A 49 -22.37 0.47 -5.63
C LEU A 49 -23.73 -0.18 -5.91
N LYS A 50 -24.16 -1.01 -4.99
CA LYS A 50 -25.53 -1.54 -4.93
C LYS A 50 -26.35 -0.69 -3.96
N PRO A 51 -27.20 0.20 -4.45
CA PRO A 51 -28.01 1.05 -3.57
C PRO A 51 -29.11 0.26 -2.88
N THR A 52 -29.39 0.63 -1.63
CA THR A 52 -30.59 0.17 -0.91
C THR A 52 -31.81 0.92 -1.41
N SER A 53 -32.97 0.27 -1.38
CA SER A 53 -34.23 0.92 -1.75
C SER A 53 -34.65 1.93 -0.70
N PHE A 54 -35.34 2.99 -1.11
CA PHE A 54 -35.81 4.11 -0.28
C PHE A 54 -36.53 3.73 1.03
N ASN A 55 -37.24 2.63 1.06
CA ASN A 55 -37.97 2.19 2.25
C ASN A 55 -37.20 1.16 3.10
N GLN A 56 -36.04 0.77 2.72
CA GLN A 56 -35.30 -0.30 3.37
C GLN A 56 -34.48 0.23 4.57
N SER A 57 -33.89 1.40 4.44
CA SER A 57 -33.11 2.05 5.50
C SER A 57 -33.96 2.46 6.72
N GLU A 58 -35.23 2.81 6.50
CA GLU A 58 -36.16 3.18 7.58
C GLU A 58 -36.86 1.98 8.23
N SER A 59 -36.71 0.79 7.68
CA SER A 59 -37.37 -0.40 8.17
C SER A 59 -36.60 -1.06 9.31
N SER A 60 -37.25 -1.18 10.48
CA SER A 60 -36.69 -1.93 11.62
C SER A 60 -36.52 -3.44 11.37
N ARG A 61 -36.85 -3.94 10.19
CA ARG A 61 -36.72 -5.35 9.79
C ARG A 61 -35.36 -5.71 9.29
N PHE A 62 -34.52 -4.74 8.93
CA PHE A 62 -33.19 -4.95 8.37
C PHE A 62 -32.12 -4.64 9.42
N SER A 63 -31.05 -5.44 9.44
CA SER A 63 -29.88 -5.13 10.24
C SER A 63 -29.10 -3.96 9.65
N SER A 64 -28.23 -3.34 10.43
CA SER A 64 -27.31 -2.30 9.91
C SER A 64 -26.42 -2.84 8.78
N GLU A 65 -26.04 -4.11 8.84
CA GLU A 65 -25.23 -4.77 7.82
C GLU A 65 -26.00 -4.91 6.50
N ASP A 66 -27.28 -5.29 6.57
CA ASP A 66 -28.15 -5.40 5.39
C ASP A 66 -28.36 -4.03 4.73
N VAL A 67 -28.56 -2.99 5.55
CA VAL A 67 -28.76 -1.62 5.05
C VAL A 67 -27.50 -1.08 4.39
N TRP A 68 -26.33 -1.31 5.00
CA TRP A 68 -25.06 -0.85 4.47
C TRP A 68 -24.53 -1.71 3.32
N ASN A 69 -25.06 -2.91 3.15
CA ASN A 69 -24.60 -3.88 2.15
C ASN A 69 -23.07 -3.99 2.14
N THR A 70 -22.52 -4.31 3.31
CA THR A 70 -21.09 -4.20 3.59
C THR A 70 -20.22 -5.11 2.73
N ASP A 71 -20.78 -6.22 2.24
CA ASP A 71 -20.05 -7.15 1.38
C ASP A 71 -19.83 -6.58 -0.03
N GLU A 72 -20.83 -5.88 -0.55
CA GLU A 72 -20.78 -5.33 -1.90
C GLU A 72 -20.20 -3.91 -1.91
N ASN A 73 -20.70 -3.05 -1.02
CA ASN A 73 -20.38 -1.64 -0.98
C ASN A 73 -19.19 -1.34 -0.07
N SER A 74 -18.08 -2.03 -0.24
CA SER A 74 -16.85 -1.74 0.51
C SER A 74 -15.67 -1.53 -0.40
N ILE A 75 -14.84 -0.57 -0.07
CA ILE A 75 -13.51 -0.40 -0.65
C ILE A 75 -12.52 -1.05 0.31
N ASP A 76 -12.12 -2.27 0.01
CA ASP A 76 -11.19 -3.08 0.80
C ASP A 76 -10.21 -3.77 -0.14
N PHE A 77 -9.01 -3.23 -0.28
CA PHE A 77 -8.02 -3.70 -1.21
C PHE A 77 -6.61 -3.64 -0.62
N ASP A 78 -5.73 -4.46 -1.13
CA ASP A 78 -4.32 -4.45 -0.76
C ASP A 78 -3.57 -3.33 -1.50
N ILE A 79 -2.93 -2.44 -0.73
CA ILE A 79 -2.11 -1.35 -1.28
C ILE A 79 -0.97 -1.88 -2.16
N GLU A 80 -0.49 -3.09 -1.91
CA GLU A 80 0.54 -3.71 -2.74
C GLU A 80 0.11 -3.83 -4.22
N LYS A 81 -1.19 -3.97 -4.49
CA LYS A 81 -1.70 -3.97 -5.87
C LYS A 81 -1.34 -2.70 -6.63
N LEU A 82 -1.38 -1.54 -5.96
CA LEU A 82 -1.01 -0.27 -6.60
C LEU A 82 0.47 -0.22 -6.99
N LEU A 83 1.33 -0.81 -6.17
CA LEU A 83 2.75 -0.95 -6.49
C LEU A 83 2.97 -1.90 -7.68
N ARG A 84 2.25 -3.02 -7.71
CA ARG A 84 2.31 -3.98 -8.81
C ARG A 84 1.84 -3.37 -10.15
N ILE A 85 0.79 -2.53 -10.12
CA ILE A 85 0.35 -1.77 -11.29
C ILE A 85 1.49 -0.88 -11.80
N LYS A 86 2.15 -0.15 -10.89
CA LYS A 86 3.27 0.72 -11.27
C LYS A 86 4.44 -0.05 -11.85
N LEU A 87 4.79 -1.21 -11.28
CA LEU A 87 5.85 -2.07 -11.81
C LEU A 87 5.48 -2.56 -13.22
N LYS A 88 4.26 -3.04 -13.41
CA LYS A 88 3.79 -3.48 -14.73
C LYS A 88 3.86 -2.38 -15.78
N ILE A 89 3.49 -1.16 -15.44
CA ILE A 89 3.60 -0.01 -16.34
C ILE A 89 5.05 0.24 -16.77
N ILE A 90 5.99 0.13 -15.83
CA ILE A 90 7.42 0.32 -16.11
C ILE A 90 7.95 -0.81 -17.00
N GLU A 91 7.60 -2.06 -16.68
CA GLU A 91 8.00 -3.24 -17.46
C GLU A 91 7.47 -3.20 -18.89
N ASP A 92 6.19 -2.92 -19.05
CA ASP A 92 5.50 -2.90 -20.35
C ASP A 92 5.69 -1.56 -21.08
N LYS A 93 6.38 -0.58 -20.48
CA LYS A 93 6.62 0.76 -21.02
C LYS A 93 5.35 1.48 -21.46
N ILE A 94 4.29 1.34 -20.65
CA ILE A 94 2.99 1.96 -20.93
C ILE A 94 3.08 3.47 -20.75
N ASN A 95 2.50 4.23 -21.69
CA ASN A 95 2.42 5.68 -21.56
C ASN A 95 1.34 6.05 -20.52
N ILE A 96 1.73 6.82 -19.50
CA ILE A 96 0.89 7.24 -18.38
C ILE A 96 0.46 8.70 -18.42
N SER A 97 0.59 9.36 -19.57
CA SER A 97 0.07 10.73 -19.76
C SER A 97 -1.45 10.80 -19.70
N GLU A 98 -2.12 9.69 -20.03
CA GLU A 98 -3.55 9.51 -19.87
C GLU A 98 -3.84 8.50 -18.77
N THR A 99 -5.08 8.46 -18.29
CA THR A 99 -5.50 7.50 -17.28
C THR A 99 -5.56 6.10 -17.87
N ILE A 100 -4.84 5.16 -17.28
CA ILE A 100 -4.80 3.76 -17.68
C ILE A 100 -5.58 2.93 -16.67
N TYR A 101 -6.42 2.03 -17.15
CA TYR A 101 -7.30 1.20 -16.33
C TYR A 101 -6.87 -0.26 -16.33
N PHE A 102 -7.03 -0.89 -15.17
CA PHE A 102 -6.68 -2.29 -14.93
C PHE A 102 -7.80 -2.99 -14.17
N ASP A 103 -7.97 -4.28 -14.43
CA ASP A 103 -8.76 -5.17 -13.57
C ASP A 103 -7.95 -5.61 -12.34
N GLU A 104 -8.55 -6.45 -11.49
CA GLU A 104 -7.89 -6.99 -10.30
C GLU A 104 -6.72 -7.94 -10.58
N ASP A 105 -6.68 -8.53 -11.78
CA ASP A 105 -5.58 -9.39 -12.24
C ASP A 105 -4.51 -8.61 -13.00
N LEU A 106 -4.58 -7.28 -12.99
CA LEU A 106 -3.66 -6.38 -13.67
C LEU A 106 -3.71 -6.47 -15.20
N ASN A 107 -4.83 -6.91 -15.78
CA ASN A 107 -5.03 -6.82 -17.22
C ASN A 107 -5.48 -5.40 -17.57
N LEU A 108 -5.01 -4.90 -18.71
CA LEU A 108 -5.47 -3.63 -19.27
C LEU A 108 -6.93 -3.74 -19.69
N ILE A 109 -7.72 -2.78 -19.28
CA ILE A 109 -9.14 -2.68 -19.62
C ILE A 109 -9.48 -1.28 -20.10
N ASP A 110 -10.62 -1.13 -20.77
CA ASP A 110 -11.13 0.16 -21.18
C ASP A 110 -11.79 0.91 -20.00
N GLU A 111 -11.76 2.23 -20.03
CA GLU A 111 -12.45 3.07 -19.06
C GLU A 111 -13.92 2.71 -18.89
N PHE A 112 -14.60 2.45 -19.97
CA PHE A 112 -16.05 2.18 -20.00
C PHE A 112 -16.40 0.70 -19.84
N SER A 113 -15.42 -0.20 -19.70
CA SER A 113 -15.70 -1.61 -19.45
C SER A 113 -16.38 -1.80 -18.10
N PRO A 114 -17.61 -2.34 -18.03
CA PRO A 114 -18.24 -2.64 -16.76
C PRO A 114 -17.47 -3.72 -16.01
N ILE A 115 -17.36 -3.58 -14.70
CA ILE A 115 -16.65 -4.56 -13.85
C ILE A 115 -17.27 -5.95 -13.97
N SER A 116 -18.60 -6.03 -14.02
CA SER A 116 -19.34 -7.29 -14.22
C SER A 116 -19.07 -8.01 -15.55
N SER A 117 -18.53 -7.32 -16.54
CA SER A 117 -18.17 -7.93 -17.82
C SER A 117 -16.76 -8.54 -17.82
N LEU A 118 -15.99 -8.32 -16.76
CA LEU A 118 -14.63 -8.84 -16.65
C LEU A 118 -14.64 -10.32 -16.26
N PRO A 119 -13.65 -11.11 -16.71
CA PRO A 119 -13.57 -12.52 -16.36
C PRO A 119 -13.37 -12.74 -14.85
N GLY A 120 -14.11 -13.65 -14.26
CA GLY A 120 -14.06 -13.97 -12.84
C GLY A 120 -14.90 -13.01 -11.99
N GLU A 121 -14.95 -13.28 -10.69
CA GLU A 121 -15.62 -12.40 -9.72
C GLU A 121 -14.71 -11.21 -9.43
N LYS A 122 -14.96 -10.09 -10.11
CA LYS A 122 -14.22 -8.84 -9.94
C LYS A 122 -15.09 -7.82 -9.24
N LYS A 123 -14.49 -7.13 -8.27
CA LYS A 123 -15.14 -6.07 -7.50
C LYS A 123 -14.58 -4.69 -7.82
N TYR A 124 -13.30 -4.61 -8.16
CA TYR A 124 -12.59 -3.35 -8.30
C TYR A 124 -12.06 -3.13 -9.71
N LYS A 125 -12.06 -1.87 -10.11
CA LYS A 125 -11.28 -1.35 -11.21
C LYS A 125 -10.22 -0.42 -10.66
N PHE A 126 -8.99 -0.63 -11.08
CA PHE A 126 -7.86 0.21 -10.68
C PHE A 126 -7.46 1.10 -11.85
N SER A 127 -7.06 2.32 -11.56
CA SER A 127 -6.48 3.18 -12.59
C SER A 127 -5.32 4.00 -12.03
N ILE A 128 -4.47 4.43 -12.94
CA ILE A 128 -3.31 5.27 -12.65
C ILE A 128 -3.16 6.32 -13.73
N LYS A 129 -2.77 7.51 -13.34
CA LYS A 129 -2.33 8.58 -14.24
C LYS A 129 -1.05 9.19 -13.71
N GLY A 130 -0.14 9.56 -14.60
CA GLY A 130 1.13 10.16 -14.22
C GLY A 130 2.02 9.24 -13.39
N ASN A 131 2.84 9.82 -12.53
CA ASN A 131 3.78 9.10 -11.69
C ASN A 131 3.53 9.30 -10.17
N PRO A 132 2.39 8.87 -9.65
CA PRO A 132 2.06 9.04 -8.24
C PRO A 132 2.99 8.26 -7.32
N SER A 133 3.19 8.77 -6.10
CA SER A 133 4.03 8.15 -5.08
C SER A 133 3.21 7.80 -3.84
N LEU A 134 3.18 6.51 -3.47
CA LEU A 134 2.56 6.07 -2.20
C LEU A 134 3.38 6.47 -0.97
N ALA A 135 4.67 6.75 -1.13
CA ALA A 135 5.51 7.25 -0.03
C ALA A 135 5.20 8.72 0.32
N ARG A 136 4.52 9.44 -0.57
CA ARG A 136 4.21 10.85 -0.40
C ARG A 136 2.80 11.16 -0.88
N ILE A 137 1.81 10.63 -0.20
CA ILE A 137 0.41 10.94 -0.47
C ILE A 137 0.12 12.35 0.05
N ARG A 138 -0.30 13.24 -0.83
CA ARG A 138 -0.70 14.61 -0.51
C ARG A 138 -2.21 14.81 -0.56
N THR A 139 -2.86 14.03 -1.41
CA THR A 139 -4.29 14.18 -1.68
C THR A 139 -4.99 12.86 -1.61
N ILE A 140 -6.12 12.85 -0.92
CA ILE A 140 -7.10 11.76 -0.90
C ILE A 140 -8.43 12.39 -1.33
N SER A 141 -9.04 11.84 -2.37
CA SER A 141 -10.34 12.28 -2.87
C SER A 141 -11.30 11.10 -2.94
N LEU A 142 -12.50 11.33 -2.46
CA LEU A 142 -13.63 10.41 -2.56
C LEU A 142 -14.67 11.04 -3.46
N GLY A 143 -15.30 10.23 -4.29
CA GLY A 143 -16.31 10.75 -5.19
C GLY A 143 -17.16 9.66 -5.81
N LEU A 144 -18.09 10.11 -6.62
CA LEU A 144 -19.02 9.29 -7.36
C LEU A 144 -18.85 9.53 -8.85
N LYS A 145 -19.01 8.48 -9.61
CA LYS A 145 -18.99 8.51 -11.08
C LYS A 145 -20.28 7.85 -11.58
N ASN A 146 -20.96 8.52 -12.49
CA ASN A 146 -21.97 7.89 -13.32
C ASN A 146 -21.30 7.49 -14.63
N PRO A 147 -21.01 6.22 -14.85
CA PRO A 147 -20.32 5.76 -16.06
C PRO A 147 -21.23 5.67 -17.28
N SER A 148 -22.53 5.93 -17.13
CA SER A 148 -23.46 5.91 -18.28
C SER A 148 -23.11 7.01 -19.27
N THR A 149 -23.09 6.64 -20.55
CA THR A 149 -22.91 7.57 -21.67
C THR A 149 -24.25 8.03 -22.27
N ASN A 150 -25.37 7.51 -21.77
CA ASN A 150 -26.68 7.86 -22.30
C ASN A 150 -27.16 9.20 -21.74
N ILE A 151 -27.66 10.06 -22.61
CA ILE A 151 -28.27 11.33 -22.20
C ILE A 151 -29.60 11.00 -21.52
N GLY A 152 -29.71 11.38 -20.24
CA GLY A 152 -30.93 11.17 -19.45
C GLY A 152 -30.84 10.11 -18.36
N ASP A 153 -29.75 9.37 -18.27
CA ASP A 153 -29.46 8.43 -17.17
C ASP A 153 -29.01 9.21 -15.91
N ASN A 154 -29.89 10.08 -15.44
CA ASN A 154 -29.66 10.79 -14.19
C ASN A 154 -30.01 9.90 -13.01
N LEU A 155 -29.21 9.94 -11.96
CA LEU A 155 -29.46 9.24 -10.70
C LEU A 155 -29.74 10.23 -9.60
N SER A 156 -30.77 9.95 -8.81
CA SER A 156 -31.13 10.70 -7.60
C SER A 156 -30.92 9.79 -6.40
N GLY A 157 -30.00 10.13 -5.52
CA GLY A 157 -29.71 9.29 -4.37
C GLY A 157 -28.81 10.00 -3.37
N GLU A 158 -28.60 9.35 -2.23
CA GLU A 158 -27.65 9.75 -1.22
C GLU A 158 -26.55 8.69 -1.11
N VAL A 159 -25.31 9.14 -0.96
CA VAL A 159 -24.16 8.24 -0.75
C VAL A 159 -23.36 8.73 0.44
N TRP A 160 -23.15 7.84 1.39
CA TRP A 160 -22.38 8.10 2.60
C TRP A 160 -21.12 7.28 2.62
N PHE A 161 -20.00 7.95 2.78
CA PHE A 161 -18.69 7.34 2.97
C PHE A 161 -18.39 7.24 4.46
N ASN A 162 -18.19 6.02 4.95
CA ASN A 162 -17.79 5.79 6.32
C ASN A 162 -16.29 5.59 6.38
N GLU A 163 -15.68 6.19 7.33
CA GLU A 163 -14.32 6.08 7.83
C GLU A 163 -13.30 5.28 6.98
N LEU A 164 -12.43 5.98 6.28
CA LEU A 164 -11.30 5.37 5.58
C LEU A 164 -10.23 4.94 6.60
N ARG A 165 -9.96 3.65 6.68
CA ARG A 165 -8.96 3.07 7.58
C ARG A 165 -7.88 2.34 6.82
N LEU A 166 -6.66 2.49 7.27
CA LEU A 166 -5.57 1.58 6.94
C LEU A 166 -5.59 0.45 7.96
N SER A 167 -5.79 -0.80 7.50
CA SER A 167 -5.77 -2.01 8.32
C SER A 167 -4.56 -2.87 7.96
N ASP A 168 -4.32 -3.89 8.79
CA ASP A 168 -3.27 -4.89 8.55
C ASP A 168 -1.87 -4.31 8.34
N ILE A 169 -1.55 -3.25 9.08
CA ILE A 169 -0.19 -2.72 9.12
C ILE A 169 0.69 -3.84 9.68
N LYS A 170 1.64 -4.33 8.86
CA LYS A 170 2.63 -5.32 9.31
C LYS A 170 3.53 -4.68 10.36
N LEU A 171 3.22 -4.95 11.60
CA LEU A 171 4.03 -4.61 12.76
C LEU A 171 4.93 -5.80 13.08
N GLU A 172 5.82 -6.16 12.17
CA GLU A 172 6.83 -7.17 12.48
C GLU A 172 7.85 -6.53 13.43
N GLY A 173 7.91 -7.08 14.65
CA GLY A 173 8.91 -6.64 15.64
C GLY A 173 10.30 -7.00 15.15
N GLY A 174 11.18 -6.01 15.07
CA GLY A 174 12.58 -6.22 14.75
C GLY A 174 13.41 -6.62 15.98
N TRP A 175 14.59 -7.16 15.73
CA TRP A 175 15.60 -7.46 16.73
C TRP A 175 16.91 -6.76 16.41
N ALA A 176 17.72 -6.49 17.42
CA ALA A 176 19.08 -6.01 17.24
C ALA A 176 20.02 -6.72 18.20
N ALA A 177 21.25 -6.86 17.77
CA ALA A 177 22.34 -7.38 18.57
C ALA A 177 23.59 -6.50 18.42
N VAL A 178 24.30 -6.31 19.53
CA VAL A 178 25.60 -5.66 19.58
C VAL A 178 26.55 -6.58 20.32
N GLY A 179 27.74 -6.79 19.75
CA GLY A 179 28.79 -7.58 20.37
C GLY A 179 30.16 -6.89 20.24
N ASN A 180 30.94 -6.94 21.31
CA ASN A 180 32.33 -6.48 21.31
C ASN A 180 33.21 -7.60 21.84
N ILE A 181 34.34 -7.80 21.23
CA ILE A 181 35.38 -8.74 21.66
C ILE A 181 36.71 -8.00 21.60
N ASP A 182 37.36 -7.90 22.74
CA ASP A 182 38.71 -7.35 22.85
C ASP A 182 39.64 -8.45 23.35
N ALA A 183 40.70 -8.70 22.61
CA ALA A 183 41.69 -9.71 22.95
C ALA A 183 43.09 -9.07 22.97
N ASN A 184 43.76 -9.17 24.07
CA ASN A 184 45.16 -8.76 24.22
C ASN A 184 46.04 -9.98 24.31
N PHE A 185 47.01 -10.07 23.39
CA PHE A 185 48.03 -11.13 23.33
C PHE A 185 49.36 -10.65 23.88
N ALA A 186 49.34 -10.23 25.13
CA ALA A 186 50.48 -9.65 25.83
C ALA A 186 51.13 -8.52 24.96
N ASP A 187 52.44 -8.58 24.76
CA ASP A 187 53.15 -7.56 24.00
C ASP A 187 53.10 -7.77 22.46
N PHE A 188 52.45 -8.84 22.01
CA PHE A 188 52.44 -9.24 20.62
C PHE A 188 51.35 -8.60 19.79
N ALA A 189 50.12 -8.64 20.24
CA ALA A 189 49.01 -8.10 19.44
C ALA A 189 47.82 -7.70 20.34
N ASP A 190 47.13 -6.62 19.94
CA ASP A 190 45.83 -6.23 20.39
C ASP A 190 44.81 -6.37 19.25
N ILE A 191 43.73 -7.11 19.48
CA ILE A 191 42.68 -7.30 18.53
C ILE A 191 41.38 -6.86 19.14
N SER A 192 40.66 -5.98 18.45
CA SER A 192 39.32 -5.56 18.81
C SER A 192 38.37 -5.82 17.65
N PHE A 193 37.28 -6.51 17.94
CA PHE A 193 36.19 -6.74 17.00
C PHE A 193 34.88 -6.22 17.61
N SER A 194 34.17 -5.38 16.86
CA SER A 194 32.84 -4.95 17.25
C SER A 194 31.85 -5.15 16.09
N GLY A 195 30.66 -5.61 16.43
CA GLY A 195 29.60 -5.84 15.46
C GLY A 195 28.26 -5.33 15.98
N ARG A 196 27.48 -4.77 15.07
CA ARG A 196 26.10 -4.37 15.29
C ARG A 196 25.25 -4.87 14.13
N ILE A 197 24.14 -5.53 14.47
CA ILE A 197 23.16 -6.02 13.52
C ILE A 197 21.79 -5.57 14.00
N SER A 198 20.95 -5.08 13.09
CA SER A 198 19.54 -4.84 13.36
C SER A 198 18.70 -5.25 12.16
N SER A 199 17.56 -5.88 12.42
CA SER A 199 16.59 -6.22 11.40
C SER A 199 15.61 -5.07 11.18
N SER A 200 14.89 -5.11 10.05
CA SER A 200 13.76 -4.22 9.82
C SER A 200 12.73 -4.38 10.95
N GLY A 201 12.00 -3.32 11.27
CA GLY A 201 11.05 -3.31 12.38
C GLY A 201 11.68 -3.08 13.77
N PHE A 202 13.02 -2.98 13.87
CA PHE A 202 13.67 -2.62 15.13
C PHE A 202 13.64 -1.12 15.38
N GLY A 203 13.04 -0.71 16.49
CA GLY A 203 12.94 0.69 16.89
C GLY A 203 12.64 0.85 18.37
N SER A 204 12.68 2.08 18.84
CA SER A 204 12.25 2.41 20.20
C SER A 204 10.74 2.23 20.33
N ILE A 205 10.27 1.79 21.49
CA ILE A 205 8.84 1.62 21.82
C ILE A 205 8.07 2.95 21.70
N ASP A 206 8.77 4.07 21.87
CA ASP A 206 8.19 5.41 21.82
C ASP A 206 8.02 5.95 20.38
N LYS A 207 8.54 5.24 19.37
CA LYS A 207 8.42 5.67 17.97
C LYS A 207 7.14 5.18 17.33
N SER A 208 6.55 6.05 16.51
CA SER A 208 5.41 5.63 15.70
C SER A 208 5.84 4.59 14.64
N PRO A 209 4.93 3.75 14.15
CA PRO A 209 5.24 2.75 13.12
C PRO A 209 5.94 3.31 11.87
N ASN A 210 5.71 4.56 11.55
CA ASN A 210 6.34 5.24 10.40
C ASN A 210 7.79 5.66 10.63
N GLU A 211 8.24 5.64 11.87
CA GLU A 211 9.60 6.05 12.27
C GLU A 211 10.50 4.85 12.58
N VAL A 212 9.96 3.65 12.49
CA VAL A 212 10.71 2.42 12.68
C VAL A 212 11.57 2.15 11.43
N ASN A 213 12.79 1.70 11.66
CA ASN A 213 13.71 1.39 10.57
C ASN A 213 13.19 0.20 9.74
N ASN A 214 12.99 0.40 8.44
CA ASN A 214 12.49 -0.63 7.53
C ASN A 214 13.60 -1.44 6.85
N ASP A 215 14.88 -1.10 7.12
CA ASP A 215 16.03 -1.74 6.51
C ASP A 215 16.76 -2.67 7.48
N ASN A 216 17.35 -3.73 6.94
CA ASN A 216 18.30 -4.54 7.65
C ASN A 216 19.65 -3.83 7.66
N TYR A 217 20.21 -3.63 8.84
CA TYR A 217 21.48 -2.96 9.03
C TYR A 217 22.50 -3.91 9.66
N SER A 218 23.71 -3.96 9.08
CA SER A 218 24.82 -4.67 9.67
C SER A 218 26.10 -3.84 9.54
N GLN A 219 26.81 -3.73 10.64
CA GLN A 219 28.07 -3.02 10.71
C GLN A 219 29.07 -3.87 11.49
N TYR A 220 30.26 -4.02 10.94
CA TYR A 220 31.38 -4.70 11.60
C TYR A 220 32.59 -3.79 11.58
N ASN A 221 33.32 -3.77 12.69
CA ASN A 221 34.56 -3.06 12.80
C ASN A 221 35.62 -4.01 13.35
N PHE A 222 36.76 -4.07 12.70
CA PHE A 222 37.90 -4.88 13.11
C PHE A 222 39.15 -4.02 13.19
N ILE A 223 39.78 -4.00 14.35
CA ILE A 223 41.02 -3.28 14.61
C ILE A 223 42.04 -4.30 15.10
N SER A 224 43.20 -4.29 14.51
CA SER A 224 44.30 -5.15 14.93
C SER A 224 45.62 -4.36 14.95
N ASN A 225 46.25 -4.30 16.10
CA ASN A 225 47.57 -3.75 16.32
C ASN A 225 48.52 -4.89 16.59
N VAL A 226 49.50 -5.11 15.70
CA VAL A 226 50.46 -6.22 15.79
C VAL A 226 51.88 -5.70 15.86
N ASN A 227 52.58 -6.05 16.93
CA ASN A 227 54.00 -5.78 17.11
C ASN A 227 54.85 -6.83 16.40
N ALA A 228 54.97 -6.69 15.05
CA ALA A 228 55.69 -7.66 14.22
C ALA A 228 57.16 -7.85 14.59
N GLY A 229 57.75 -6.86 15.27
CA GLY A 229 59.16 -6.95 15.74
C GLY A 229 59.37 -8.07 16.75
N GLN A 230 58.36 -8.51 17.45
CA GLN A 230 58.44 -9.61 18.45
C GLN A 230 58.43 -11.03 17.79
N ILE A 231 57.99 -11.13 16.56
CA ILE A 231 57.96 -12.39 15.84
C ILE A 231 59.39 -12.73 15.27
N LEU A 232 60.20 -11.70 15.09
CA LEU A 232 61.49 -11.87 14.45
C LEU A 232 62.56 -12.36 15.43
N PRO A 233 63.37 -13.36 15.07
CA PRO A 233 64.47 -13.83 15.94
C PRO A 233 65.42 -12.69 16.27
N PRO A 234 65.88 -12.56 17.57
CA PRO A 234 66.78 -11.49 17.99
C PRO A 234 68.09 -11.37 17.16
N LYS A 235 68.43 -12.42 16.46
CA LYS A 235 69.63 -12.48 15.61
C LYS A 235 69.54 -11.72 14.29
N TRP A 236 68.32 -11.28 13.91
CA TRP A 236 68.12 -10.62 12.60
C TRP A 236 68.36 -9.10 12.65
N GLY A 237 68.63 -8.54 13.81
CA GLY A 237 69.03 -7.14 13.96
C GLY A 237 68.13 -6.15 13.21
N CYS A 238 66.89 -6.47 13.06
CA CYS A 238 65.96 -5.68 12.25
C CYS A 238 65.57 -4.43 13.04
N LEU A 239 66.01 -3.29 12.57
CA LEU A 239 65.64 -1.95 13.04
C LEU A 239 64.24 -1.61 12.54
N LEU A 240 63.23 -2.26 13.08
CA LEU A 240 61.87 -1.75 13.04
C LEU A 240 61.66 -0.85 14.26
N TYR A 241 62.14 0.37 14.14
CA TYR A 241 61.92 1.40 15.14
C TYR A 241 60.47 1.91 14.92
N THR A 242 59.59 1.57 15.84
CA THR A 242 58.29 2.27 15.94
C THR A 242 58.58 3.59 16.65
N SER A 243 58.47 4.69 15.93
CA SER A 243 58.44 6.02 16.54
C SER A 243 57.17 6.19 17.33
N ASP A 244 57.30 6.65 18.56
CA ASP A 244 56.25 7.11 19.44
C ASP A 244 55.36 8.19 18.78
#